data_2d8d227f0770db02604e2610e17e24b6
#
_entry.id   2d8d227f0770db02604e2610e17e24b6
#
_cell.length_a   1.000
_cell.length_b   1.000
_cell.length_c   1.000
_cell.angle_alpha   90.00
_cell.angle_beta   90.00
_cell.angle_gamma   90.00
#
_symmetry.space_group_name_H-M   'P 1'
#
loop_
_entity.id
_entity.type
_entity.pdbx_description
1 polymer ?
#
loop_
_entity_poly.entity_id
_entity_poly.type
_entity_poly.pdbx_seq_one_letter_code
_entity_poly.pdbx_strand_id
1 'polypeptide(L)'
;MDEKIPELTLTPDLTAAPEVELVVPEEPKPAPEAGPDLSALTPAEQKAVLDFADKIDLTNTGLVLQYGAAAQKNIADFSGATLNSVRTKDMGELGDMVTSLVAELKGFSPAEEEKKGLLGVFKKASTNLQTLRTRYDKAEANVDKIAEQLEGHQVVLMKDIALLDQMYDKNLDYFKQLTMYILAGEKKLAEERATTLQELYDHAKATGLPEDAQKANDYAAMCDRFEKKLFDLKLTRQISIQMGPQIRMI
;
A
#
# COMPACT_ATOMS: atom_id res chain seq x y z
N MET A 1 25.42 -0.83 -1.95
CA MET A 1 24.04 -0.49 -2.36
C MET A 1 23.91 1.00 -2.15
N ASP A 2 23.81 1.76 -3.22
CA ASP A 2 23.59 3.20 -3.12
C ASP A 2 22.18 3.43 -2.60
N GLU A 3 22.06 3.91 -1.39
CA GLU A 3 20.80 4.25 -0.74
C GLU A 3 20.19 5.43 -1.49
N LYS A 4 19.17 5.16 -2.31
CA LYS A 4 18.50 6.17 -3.11
C LYS A 4 17.67 7.07 -2.19
N ILE A 5 18.14 8.32 -2.00
CA ILE A 5 17.39 9.34 -1.23
C ILE A 5 16.19 9.77 -2.06
N PRO A 6 14.95 9.75 -1.49
CA PRO A 6 13.75 10.22 -2.18
C PRO A 6 13.86 11.70 -2.58
N GLU A 7 13.50 12.01 -3.82
CA GLU A 7 13.49 13.38 -4.32
C GLU A 7 12.27 14.15 -3.78
N LEU A 8 12.51 15.32 -3.17
CA LEU A 8 11.49 16.23 -2.68
C LEU A 8 11.27 17.36 -3.68
N THR A 9 10.04 17.53 -4.14
CA THR A 9 9.67 18.56 -5.13
C THR A 9 8.57 19.48 -4.59
N LEU A 10 8.66 20.77 -4.86
CA LEU A 10 7.66 21.77 -4.48
C LEU A 10 6.49 21.80 -5.47
N THR A 11 6.73 21.39 -6.72
CA THR A 11 5.72 21.37 -7.79
C THR A 11 5.52 19.93 -8.25
N PRO A 12 4.37 19.29 -7.96
CA PRO A 12 4.09 17.95 -8.46
C PRO A 12 3.65 17.98 -9.92
N ASP A 13 4.03 16.95 -10.68
CA ASP A 13 3.44 16.68 -11.99
C ASP A 13 2.09 15.97 -11.80
N LEU A 14 1.00 16.72 -11.97
CA LEU A 14 -0.38 16.26 -11.70
C LEU A 14 -1.13 15.78 -12.96
N THR A 15 -0.46 15.43 -14.02
CA THR A 15 -1.10 14.94 -15.24
C THR A 15 -1.71 13.56 -15.04
N ALA A 16 -2.93 13.51 -14.57
CA ALA A 16 -3.89 12.42 -14.38
C ALA A 16 -4.09 11.92 -12.94
N ALA A 17 -5.21 12.27 -12.32
CA ALA A 17 -5.74 11.61 -11.13
C ALA A 17 -7.27 11.50 -11.17
N PRO A 18 -7.86 10.36 -10.78
CA PRO A 18 -9.26 10.31 -10.38
C PRO A 18 -9.44 10.89 -8.97
N GLU A 19 -10.50 11.67 -8.79
CA GLU A 19 -10.95 12.17 -7.49
C GLU A 19 -11.35 11.00 -6.57
N VAL A 20 -10.70 10.90 -5.42
CA VAL A 20 -11.09 9.97 -4.35
C VAL A 20 -11.61 10.81 -3.17
N GLU A 21 -12.89 10.66 -2.87
CA GLU A 21 -13.54 11.25 -1.71
C GLU A 21 -13.03 10.59 -0.42
N LEU A 22 -12.26 11.34 0.38
CA LEU A 22 -11.72 10.87 1.66
C LEU A 22 -12.77 11.06 2.77
N VAL A 23 -13.22 9.97 3.35
CA VAL A 23 -13.99 9.98 4.61
C VAL A 23 -13.03 10.33 5.75
N VAL A 24 -13.23 11.52 6.34
CA VAL A 24 -12.39 12.06 7.42
C VAL A 24 -12.81 11.47 8.76
N PRO A 25 -11.92 10.79 9.52
CA PRO A 25 -12.15 10.48 10.92
C PRO A 25 -11.94 11.73 11.80
N GLU A 26 -12.71 11.85 12.89
CA GLU A 26 -12.71 12.94 13.85
C GLU A 26 -11.33 13.19 14.49
N GLU A 27 -10.94 14.47 14.62
CA GLU A 27 -9.60 14.96 14.99
C GLU A 27 -9.21 14.62 16.45
N PRO A 28 -8.02 14.04 16.72
CA PRO A 28 -7.41 14.13 18.05
C PRO A 28 -6.67 15.46 18.20
N LYS A 29 -6.96 16.18 19.29
CA LYS A 29 -6.28 17.44 19.67
C LYS A 29 -4.77 17.25 19.77
N PRO A 30 -3.94 18.10 19.14
CA PRO A 30 -2.50 17.99 19.20
C PRO A 30 -1.96 18.39 20.58
N ALA A 31 -1.07 17.55 21.13
CA ALA A 31 -0.19 17.88 22.26
C ALA A 31 0.91 18.85 21.83
N PRO A 32 1.51 19.68 22.70
CA PRO A 32 2.56 20.63 22.36
C PRO A 32 3.79 19.88 21.83
N GLU A 33 4.15 20.16 20.60
CA GLU A 33 5.17 19.40 19.86
C GLU A 33 6.60 19.87 20.24
N ALA A 34 7.40 18.92 20.74
CA ALA A 34 8.86 18.97 20.60
C ALA A 34 9.18 19.07 19.09
N GLY A 35 10.17 19.88 18.70
CA GLY A 35 10.52 20.09 17.28
C GLY A 35 10.74 18.77 16.52
N PRO A 36 10.80 18.80 15.19
CA PRO A 36 10.78 17.60 14.35
C PRO A 36 11.95 16.67 14.69
N ASP A 37 11.63 15.41 15.02
CA ASP A 37 12.65 14.41 15.34
C ASP A 37 13.25 13.83 14.05
N LEU A 38 14.48 14.25 13.74
CA LEU A 38 15.24 13.79 12.58
C LEU A 38 16.09 12.55 12.87
N SER A 39 16.06 12.01 14.10
CA SER A 39 16.96 10.93 14.54
C SER A 39 16.78 9.62 13.77
N ALA A 40 15.60 9.41 13.18
CA ALA A 40 15.28 8.22 12.38
C ALA A 40 15.82 8.28 10.94
N LEU A 41 16.37 9.41 10.51
CA LEU A 41 16.90 9.63 9.16
C LEU A 41 18.42 9.52 9.13
N THR A 42 18.97 9.06 8.00
CA THR A 42 20.41 9.09 7.75
C THR A 42 20.92 10.54 7.68
N PRO A 43 22.22 10.81 7.92
CA PRO A 43 22.78 12.17 7.85
C PRO A 43 22.55 12.85 6.49
N ALA A 44 22.57 12.10 5.40
CA ALA A 44 22.31 12.61 4.06
C ALA A 44 20.85 13.03 3.89
N GLU A 45 19.92 12.26 4.43
CA GLU A 45 18.48 12.56 4.42
C GLU A 45 18.14 13.74 5.33
N GLN A 46 18.76 13.80 6.51
CA GLN A 46 18.62 14.96 7.41
C GLN A 46 19.02 16.23 6.68
N LYS A 47 20.17 16.21 5.99
CA LYS A 47 20.61 17.36 5.18
C LYS A 47 19.60 17.69 4.07
N ALA A 48 19.09 16.70 3.35
CA ALA A 48 18.10 16.92 2.29
C ALA A 48 16.81 17.54 2.83
N VAL A 49 16.35 17.11 4.01
CA VAL A 49 15.18 17.69 4.70
C VAL A 49 15.43 19.14 5.08
N LEU A 50 16.60 19.47 5.63
CA LEU A 50 16.96 20.83 6.03
C LEU A 50 17.07 21.75 4.81
N ASP A 51 17.83 21.34 3.78
CA ASP A 51 18.01 22.08 2.53
C ASP A 51 16.66 22.30 1.78
N PHE A 52 15.72 21.40 1.95
CA PHE A 52 14.39 21.52 1.38
C PHE A 52 13.47 22.43 2.21
N ALA A 53 13.57 22.39 3.54
CA ALA A 53 12.80 23.26 4.43
C ALA A 53 13.08 24.75 4.12
N ASP A 54 14.34 25.09 3.84
CA ASP A 54 14.73 26.46 3.49
C ASP A 54 14.10 26.99 2.19
N LYS A 55 13.66 26.09 1.30
CA LYS A 55 13.01 26.44 0.02
C LYS A 55 11.49 26.59 0.13
N ILE A 56 10.89 26.24 1.27
CA ILE A 56 9.45 26.33 1.47
C ILE A 56 9.05 27.80 1.69
N ASP A 57 8.15 28.30 0.86
CA ASP A 57 7.58 29.65 0.97
C ASP A 57 6.09 29.56 1.34
N LEU A 58 5.76 29.93 2.58
CA LEU A 58 4.38 29.91 3.11
C LEU A 58 3.51 31.04 2.52
N THR A 59 4.13 32.07 1.93
CA THR A 59 3.38 33.17 1.30
C THR A 59 2.78 32.75 -0.04
N ASN A 60 3.35 31.72 -0.70
CA ASN A 60 2.83 31.19 -1.95
C ASN A 60 1.75 30.12 -1.68
N THR A 61 0.49 30.57 -1.65
CA THR A 61 -0.67 29.71 -1.40
C THR A 61 -0.74 28.53 -2.38
N GLY A 62 -0.33 28.71 -3.64
CA GLY A 62 -0.34 27.64 -4.64
C GLY A 62 0.66 26.53 -4.30
N LEU A 63 1.87 26.87 -3.87
CA LEU A 63 2.88 25.91 -3.44
C LEU A 63 2.46 25.20 -2.14
N VAL A 64 1.85 25.93 -1.21
CA VAL A 64 1.34 25.36 0.05
C VAL A 64 0.25 24.32 -0.22
N LEU A 65 -0.71 24.59 -1.11
CA LEU A 65 -1.77 23.63 -1.46
C LEU A 65 -1.23 22.39 -2.16
N GLN A 66 -0.17 22.53 -2.97
CA GLN A 66 0.46 21.43 -3.70
C GLN A 66 1.55 20.71 -2.90
N TYR A 67 1.87 21.21 -1.70
CA TYR A 67 2.94 20.66 -0.87
C TYR A 67 2.71 19.17 -0.58
N GLY A 68 3.66 18.31 -0.96
CA GLY A 68 3.58 16.86 -0.77
C GLY A 68 2.51 16.14 -1.60
N ALA A 69 1.80 16.83 -2.51
CA ALA A 69 0.72 16.22 -3.30
C ALA A 69 1.20 15.07 -4.19
N ALA A 70 2.40 15.14 -4.74
CA ALA A 70 2.98 14.02 -5.50
C ALA A 70 3.20 12.78 -4.63
N ALA A 71 3.72 12.96 -3.40
CA ALA A 71 3.92 11.86 -2.46
C ALA A 71 2.58 11.25 -2.00
N GLN A 72 1.56 12.09 -1.75
CA GLN A 72 0.20 11.62 -1.45
C GLN A 72 -0.39 10.82 -2.61
N LYS A 73 -0.25 11.32 -3.84
CA LYS A 73 -0.73 10.62 -5.04
C LYS A 73 -0.07 9.26 -5.19
N ASN A 74 1.25 9.17 -5.02
CA ASN A 74 1.98 7.91 -5.09
C ASN A 74 1.43 6.86 -4.11
N ILE A 75 1.10 7.26 -2.88
CA ILE A 75 0.48 6.37 -1.88
C ILE A 75 -0.94 5.97 -2.30
N ALA A 76 -1.76 6.91 -2.81
CA ALA A 76 -3.13 6.62 -3.23
C ALA A 76 -3.16 5.64 -4.42
N ASP A 77 -2.36 5.89 -5.46
CA ASP A 77 -2.24 5.04 -6.65
C ASP A 77 -1.73 3.65 -6.26
N PHE A 78 -0.74 3.59 -5.39
CA PHE A 78 -0.17 2.35 -4.88
C PHE A 78 -1.19 1.56 -4.06
N SER A 79 -1.95 2.23 -3.17
CA SER A 79 -3.01 1.61 -2.37
C SER A 79 -4.09 0.98 -3.25
N GLY A 80 -4.53 1.71 -4.29
CA GLY A 80 -5.50 1.21 -5.26
C GLY A 80 -4.99 -0.02 -6.03
N ALA A 81 -3.73 0.00 -6.47
CA ALA A 81 -3.11 -1.12 -7.17
C ALA A 81 -2.99 -2.36 -6.27
N THR A 82 -2.56 -2.18 -5.02
CA THR A 82 -2.45 -3.25 -4.01
C THR A 82 -3.80 -3.90 -3.75
N LEU A 83 -4.84 -3.10 -3.50
CA LEU A 83 -6.18 -3.60 -3.24
C LEU A 83 -6.76 -4.39 -4.42
N ASN A 84 -6.50 -3.95 -5.66
CA ASN A 84 -6.92 -4.67 -6.85
C ASN A 84 -6.18 -6.00 -7.02
N SER A 85 -4.88 -6.06 -6.72
CA SER A 85 -4.09 -7.31 -6.77
C SER A 85 -4.59 -8.36 -5.79
N VAL A 86 -5.07 -7.94 -4.60
CA VAL A 86 -5.66 -8.85 -3.59
C VAL A 86 -6.97 -9.46 -4.07
N ARG A 87 -7.79 -8.70 -4.80
CA ARG A 87 -9.13 -9.11 -5.23
C ARG A 87 -9.14 -10.15 -6.35
N THR A 88 -8.08 -10.27 -7.14
CA THR A 88 -8.04 -11.11 -8.34
C THR A 88 -7.54 -12.53 -8.09
N LYS A 89 -7.17 -12.90 -6.86
CA LYS A 89 -6.65 -14.24 -6.54
C LYS A 89 -7.80 -15.20 -6.19
N ASP A 90 -8.43 -15.78 -7.22
CA ASP A 90 -9.39 -16.86 -7.05
C ASP A 90 -8.68 -18.21 -7.20
N MET A 91 -8.63 -19.00 -6.11
CA MET A 91 -8.13 -20.38 -6.07
C MET A 91 -9.23 -21.42 -6.41
N GLY A 92 -10.39 -20.97 -6.87
CA GLY A 92 -11.56 -21.80 -7.10
C GLY A 92 -11.32 -22.93 -8.09
N GLU A 93 -10.61 -22.64 -9.20
CA GLU A 93 -10.33 -23.64 -10.25
C GLU A 93 -9.47 -24.81 -9.74
N LEU A 94 -8.45 -24.54 -8.92
CA LEU A 94 -7.64 -25.59 -8.29
C LEU A 94 -8.45 -26.42 -7.29
N GLY A 95 -9.33 -25.78 -6.51
CA GLY A 95 -10.24 -26.44 -5.57
C GLY A 95 -11.21 -27.38 -6.28
N ASP A 96 -11.78 -26.96 -7.39
CA ASP A 96 -12.69 -27.76 -8.21
C ASP A 96 -12.01 -28.96 -8.83
N MET A 97 -10.77 -28.82 -9.30
CA MET A 97 -10.00 -29.91 -9.86
C MET A 97 -9.61 -30.96 -8.84
N VAL A 98 -9.14 -30.54 -7.65
CA VAL A 98 -8.85 -31.45 -6.54
C VAL A 98 -10.12 -32.16 -6.08
N THR A 99 -11.24 -31.47 -6.01
CA THR A 99 -12.55 -32.06 -5.64
C THR A 99 -13.00 -33.10 -6.67
N SER A 100 -12.82 -32.83 -7.95
CA SER A 100 -13.14 -33.76 -9.04
C SER A 100 -12.26 -35.02 -8.97
N LEU A 101 -10.95 -34.88 -8.71
CA LEU A 101 -10.03 -36.00 -8.53
C LEU A 101 -10.42 -36.84 -7.33
N VAL A 102 -10.76 -36.24 -6.19
CA VAL A 102 -11.21 -36.96 -4.97
C VAL A 102 -12.52 -37.72 -5.26
N ALA A 103 -13.44 -37.16 -6.03
CA ALA A 103 -14.68 -37.84 -6.42
C ALA A 103 -14.40 -39.05 -7.34
N GLU A 104 -13.47 -38.91 -8.31
CA GLU A 104 -13.05 -40.02 -9.17
C GLU A 104 -12.37 -41.13 -8.35
N LEU A 105 -11.48 -40.78 -7.42
CA LEU A 105 -10.78 -41.74 -6.54
C LEU A 105 -11.75 -42.43 -5.57
N LYS A 106 -12.78 -41.76 -5.06
CA LYS A 106 -13.84 -42.41 -4.25
C LYS A 106 -14.66 -43.42 -5.03
N GLY A 107 -14.81 -43.24 -6.34
CA GLY A 107 -15.42 -44.24 -7.23
C GLY A 107 -14.57 -45.53 -7.43
N PHE A 108 -13.32 -45.52 -6.95
CA PHE A 108 -12.40 -46.70 -6.97
C PHE A 108 -12.61 -47.66 -5.82
N SER A 109 -13.47 -47.37 -4.85
CA SER A 109 -13.80 -48.36 -3.82
C SER A 109 -14.36 -49.63 -4.49
N PRO A 110 -13.78 -50.83 -4.26
CA PRO A 110 -14.36 -52.05 -4.80
C PRO A 110 -15.77 -52.17 -4.20
N ALA A 111 -16.77 -51.99 -5.04
CA ALA A 111 -18.15 -52.20 -4.63
C ALA A 111 -18.23 -53.59 -4.02
N GLU A 112 -18.79 -53.71 -2.83
CA GLU A 112 -19.23 -54.98 -2.25
C GLU A 112 -20.18 -55.66 -3.26
N GLU A 113 -19.62 -56.54 -4.08
CA GLU A 113 -20.42 -57.35 -5.00
C GLU A 113 -21.20 -58.34 -4.18
N GLU A 114 -22.49 -58.08 -4.05
CA GLU A 114 -23.49 -59.08 -3.61
C GLU A 114 -23.29 -60.38 -4.38
N LYS A 115 -23.16 -61.48 -3.63
CA LYS A 115 -22.99 -62.85 -4.08
C LYS A 115 -24.15 -63.25 -5.00
N LYS A 116 -23.92 -63.34 -6.29
CA LYS A 116 -24.81 -64.02 -7.26
C LYS A 116 -23.98 -64.94 -8.15
N GLY A 117 -24.11 -66.24 -7.90
CA GLY A 117 -24.00 -67.37 -8.82
C GLY A 117 -22.70 -67.66 -9.54
N LEU A 118 -22.14 -68.83 -9.34
CA LEU A 118 -20.83 -69.36 -9.80
C LEU A 118 -20.61 -69.51 -11.33
N LEU A 119 -21.58 -69.27 -12.19
CA LEU A 119 -21.48 -69.43 -13.65
C LEU A 119 -21.31 -68.13 -14.48
N GLY A 120 -21.42 -66.95 -13.84
CA GLY A 120 -21.21 -65.64 -14.50
C GLY A 120 -19.83 -65.04 -14.38
N VAL A 121 -18.97 -65.65 -13.60
CA VAL A 121 -17.70 -65.06 -13.10
C VAL A 121 -16.62 -64.91 -14.16
N PHE A 122 -16.51 -65.85 -15.09
CA PHE A 122 -15.40 -65.87 -16.06
C PHE A 122 -15.56 -64.85 -17.22
N LYS A 123 -16.78 -64.50 -17.62
CA LYS A 123 -17.01 -63.50 -18.68
C LYS A 123 -16.99 -62.09 -18.16
N LYS A 124 -17.31 -61.89 -16.87
CA LYS A 124 -17.30 -60.60 -16.18
C LYS A 124 -15.89 -60.18 -15.71
N ALA A 125 -14.99 -61.15 -15.43
CA ALA A 125 -13.64 -60.87 -14.94
C ALA A 125 -12.81 -60.11 -15.99
N SER A 126 -12.85 -60.47 -17.28
CA SER A 126 -12.10 -59.78 -18.32
C SER A 126 -12.60 -58.37 -18.60
N THR A 127 -13.94 -58.18 -18.52
CA THR A 127 -14.58 -56.87 -18.73
C THR A 127 -14.30 -55.95 -17.52
N ASN A 128 -14.29 -56.50 -16.30
CA ASN A 128 -13.95 -55.73 -15.10
C ASN A 128 -12.49 -55.32 -15.09
N LEU A 129 -11.60 -56.20 -15.53
CA LEU A 129 -10.15 -55.85 -15.59
C LEU A 129 -9.89 -54.75 -16.62
N GLN A 130 -10.55 -54.80 -17.74
CA GLN A 130 -10.43 -53.82 -18.82
C GLN A 130 -11.06 -52.46 -18.39
N THR A 131 -12.18 -52.47 -17.72
CA THR A 131 -12.85 -51.30 -17.16
C THR A 131 -12.00 -50.69 -16.01
N LEU A 132 -11.40 -51.54 -15.17
CA LEU A 132 -10.50 -51.09 -14.11
C LEU A 132 -9.27 -50.42 -14.70
N ARG A 133 -8.64 -51.05 -15.73
CA ARG A 133 -7.48 -50.47 -16.43
C ARG A 133 -7.81 -49.13 -17.06
N THR A 134 -8.95 -49.00 -17.77
CA THR A 134 -9.37 -47.74 -18.37
C THR A 134 -9.62 -46.64 -17.32
N ARG A 135 -10.14 -47.02 -16.15
CA ARG A 135 -10.30 -46.09 -15.01
C ARG A 135 -8.98 -45.65 -14.43
N TYR A 136 -8.00 -46.59 -14.30
CA TYR A 136 -6.64 -46.29 -13.87
C TYR A 136 -5.93 -45.33 -14.85
N ASP A 137 -5.99 -45.63 -16.15
CA ASP A 137 -5.37 -44.81 -17.19
C ASP A 137 -5.98 -43.38 -17.19
N LYS A 138 -7.30 -43.29 -16.93
CA LYS A 138 -7.98 -42.01 -16.83
C LYS A 138 -7.62 -41.23 -15.55
N ALA A 139 -7.49 -41.94 -14.41
CA ALA A 139 -7.07 -41.31 -13.15
C ALA A 139 -5.61 -40.85 -13.22
N GLU A 140 -4.71 -41.64 -13.85
CA GLU A 140 -3.32 -41.28 -14.10
C GLU A 140 -3.24 -40.00 -14.96
N ALA A 141 -3.95 -39.92 -16.07
CA ALA A 141 -4.01 -38.75 -16.94
C ALA A 141 -4.56 -37.52 -16.21
N ASN A 142 -5.52 -37.67 -15.30
CA ASN A 142 -6.05 -36.57 -14.50
C ASN A 142 -5.05 -36.12 -13.42
N VAL A 143 -4.31 -37.05 -12.81
CA VAL A 143 -3.21 -36.73 -11.86
C VAL A 143 -2.09 -35.96 -12.56
N ASP A 144 -1.68 -36.42 -13.75
CA ASP A 144 -0.65 -35.74 -14.55
C ASP A 144 -1.09 -34.31 -14.93
N LYS A 145 -2.33 -34.14 -15.36
CA LYS A 145 -2.89 -32.83 -15.67
C LYS A 145 -2.95 -31.91 -14.45
N ILE A 146 -3.30 -32.44 -13.28
CA ILE A 146 -3.31 -31.67 -12.03
C ILE A 146 -1.89 -31.31 -11.62
N ALA A 147 -0.91 -32.22 -11.78
CA ALA A 147 0.51 -31.95 -11.51
C ALA A 147 1.03 -30.80 -12.39
N GLU A 148 0.77 -30.83 -13.70
CA GLU A 148 1.13 -29.76 -14.62
C GLU A 148 0.51 -28.42 -14.24
N GLN A 149 -0.76 -28.43 -13.85
CA GLN A 149 -1.44 -27.20 -13.41
C GLN A 149 -0.91 -26.68 -12.07
N LEU A 150 -0.57 -27.58 -11.13
CA LEU A 150 0.08 -27.20 -9.88
C LEU A 150 1.46 -26.57 -10.11
N GLU A 151 2.26 -27.11 -11.04
CA GLU A 151 3.53 -26.49 -11.45
C GLU A 151 3.31 -25.10 -12.05
N GLY A 152 2.28 -24.97 -12.90
CA GLY A 152 1.86 -23.66 -13.44
C GLY A 152 1.48 -22.68 -12.34
N HIS A 153 0.67 -23.09 -11.37
CA HIS A 153 0.30 -22.27 -10.22
C HIS A 153 1.50 -21.93 -9.33
N GLN A 154 2.43 -22.85 -9.13
CA GLN A 154 3.66 -22.57 -8.40
C GLN A 154 4.47 -21.44 -9.04
N VAL A 155 4.61 -21.43 -10.36
CA VAL A 155 5.30 -20.36 -11.09
C VAL A 155 4.57 -19.02 -10.93
N VAL A 156 3.22 -19.02 -10.97
CA VAL A 156 2.41 -17.81 -10.72
C VAL A 156 2.61 -17.32 -9.29
N LEU A 157 2.54 -18.21 -8.30
CA LEU A 157 2.76 -17.85 -6.89
C LEU A 157 4.15 -17.26 -6.64
N MET A 158 5.19 -17.82 -7.28
CA MET A 158 6.55 -17.26 -7.15
C MET A 158 6.65 -15.85 -7.74
N LYS A 159 5.99 -15.59 -8.88
CA LYS A 159 5.91 -14.24 -9.46
C LYS A 159 5.12 -13.29 -8.56
N ASP A 160 4.04 -13.77 -7.96
CA ASP A 160 3.24 -12.99 -7.03
C ASP A 160 4.02 -12.60 -5.78
N ILE A 161 4.78 -13.54 -5.19
CA ILE A 161 5.66 -13.27 -4.05
C ILE A 161 6.67 -12.18 -4.41
N ALA A 162 7.35 -12.32 -5.55
CA ALA A 162 8.31 -11.31 -6.01
C ALA A 162 7.65 -9.94 -6.24
N LEU A 163 6.42 -9.91 -6.74
CA LEU A 163 5.64 -8.68 -6.90
C LEU A 163 5.29 -8.04 -5.54
N LEU A 164 4.85 -8.87 -4.58
CA LEU A 164 4.51 -8.42 -3.22
C LEU A 164 5.73 -7.87 -2.47
N ASP A 165 6.90 -8.50 -2.63
CA ASP A 165 8.16 -7.98 -2.08
C ASP A 165 8.50 -6.61 -2.67
N GLN A 166 8.39 -6.44 -4.00
CA GLN A 166 8.59 -5.15 -4.65
C GLN A 166 7.56 -4.09 -4.19
N MET A 167 6.31 -4.50 -3.96
CA MET A 167 5.27 -3.62 -3.43
C MET A 167 5.58 -3.20 -2.01
N TYR A 168 6.09 -4.09 -1.18
CA TYR A 168 6.50 -3.76 0.19
C TYR A 168 7.64 -2.74 0.20
N ASP A 169 8.67 -2.95 -0.62
CA ASP A 169 9.81 -2.03 -0.73
C ASP A 169 9.35 -0.64 -1.23
N LYS A 170 8.50 -0.59 -2.24
CA LYS A 170 7.92 0.69 -2.71
C LYS A 170 7.10 1.39 -1.63
N ASN A 171 6.34 0.65 -0.82
CA ASN A 171 5.60 1.22 0.30
C ASN A 171 6.53 1.87 1.33
N LEU A 172 7.68 1.24 1.62
CA LEU A 172 8.70 1.82 2.49
C LEU A 172 9.30 3.11 1.91
N ASP A 173 9.58 3.14 0.61
CA ASP A 173 10.08 4.33 -0.08
C ASP A 173 9.08 5.49 0.01
N TYR A 174 7.80 5.23 -0.24
CA TYR A 174 6.75 6.24 -0.14
C TYR A 174 6.55 6.73 1.29
N PHE A 175 6.58 5.83 2.27
CA PHE A 175 6.55 6.18 3.68
C PHE A 175 7.71 7.10 4.05
N LYS A 176 8.92 6.77 3.61
CA LYS A 176 10.13 7.57 3.83
C LYS A 176 10.01 8.95 3.19
N GLN A 177 9.59 9.01 1.94
CA GLN A 177 9.37 10.26 1.22
C GLN A 177 8.37 11.16 1.94
N LEU A 178 7.19 10.64 2.33
CA LEU A 178 6.21 11.41 3.10
C LEU A 178 6.76 11.90 4.43
N THR A 179 7.53 11.06 5.13
CA THR A 179 8.16 11.44 6.40
C THR A 179 9.12 12.63 6.20
N MET A 180 9.93 12.61 5.14
CA MET A 180 10.82 13.73 4.83
C MET A 180 10.05 15.03 4.52
N TYR A 181 8.95 14.97 3.76
CA TYR A 181 8.07 16.14 3.54
C TYR A 181 7.50 16.67 4.85
N ILE A 182 6.97 15.81 5.70
CA ILE A 182 6.39 16.20 6.99
C ILE A 182 7.43 16.91 7.85
N LEU A 183 8.62 16.31 8.02
CA LEU A 183 9.70 16.86 8.85
C LEU A 183 10.23 18.21 8.32
N ALA A 184 10.38 18.35 6.99
CA ALA A 184 10.77 19.61 6.40
C ALA A 184 9.73 20.71 6.62
N GLY A 185 8.45 20.36 6.43
CA GLY A 185 7.34 21.30 6.67
C GLY A 185 7.18 21.69 8.13
N GLU A 186 7.30 20.76 9.06
CA GLU A 186 7.26 21.02 10.52
C GLU A 186 8.40 21.95 10.94
N LYS A 187 9.63 21.67 10.45
CA LYS A 187 10.77 22.55 10.71
C LYS A 187 10.49 23.98 10.23
N LYS A 188 10.06 24.12 8.97
CA LYS A 188 9.76 25.44 8.39
C LYS A 188 8.64 26.15 9.14
N LEU A 189 7.56 25.47 9.49
CA LEU A 189 6.43 26.05 10.23
C LEU A 189 6.87 26.52 11.62
N ALA A 190 7.67 25.71 12.33
CA ALA A 190 8.19 26.11 13.65
C ALA A 190 9.10 27.33 13.56
N GLU A 191 9.96 27.42 12.55
CA GLU A 191 10.83 28.54 12.29
C GLU A 191 10.03 29.82 11.98
N GLU A 192 9.07 29.76 11.06
CA GLU A 192 8.25 30.91 10.68
C GLU A 192 7.38 31.42 11.84
N ARG A 193 6.86 30.52 12.68
CA ARG A 193 6.12 30.92 13.88
C ARG A 193 7.03 31.58 14.92
N ALA A 194 8.26 31.11 15.07
CA ALA A 194 9.22 31.67 16.04
C ALA A 194 9.89 32.96 15.59
N THR A 195 9.97 33.21 14.29
CA THR A 195 10.65 34.39 13.71
C THR A 195 9.65 35.36 13.07
N THR A 196 9.30 35.14 11.82
CA THR A 196 8.48 36.08 11.00
C THR A 196 7.14 36.43 11.66
N LEU A 197 6.40 35.44 12.16
CA LEU A 197 5.12 35.69 12.80
C LEU A 197 5.28 36.48 14.11
N GLN A 198 6.29 36.15 14.90
CA GLN A 198 6.59 36.87 16.15
C GLN A 198 6.99 38.32 15.88
N GLU A 199 7.85 38.57 14.86
CA GLU A 199 8.25 39.90 14.45
C GLU A 199 7.05 40.74 13.97
N LEU A 200 6.12 40.16 13.22
CA LEU A 200 4.90 40.82 12.79
C LEU A 200 3.99 41.21 13.98
N TYR A 201 3.83 40.33 14.96
CA TYR A 201 3.08 40.64 16.18
C TYR A 201 3.74 41.72 17.02
N ASP A 202 5.05 41.69 17.18
CA ASP A 202 5.78 42.72 17.95
C ASP A 202 5.74 44.08 17.25
N HIS A 203 5.84 44.09 15.91
CA HIS A 203 5.66 45.30 15.12
C HIS A 203 4.23 45.89 15.25
N ALA A 204 3.20 45.03 15.16
CA ALA A 204 1.80 45.45 15.33
C ALA A 204 1.53 46.03 16.73
N LYS A 205 2.15 45.44 17.78
CA LYS A 205 2.06 45.99 19.15
C LYS A 205 2.78 47.33 19.27
N ALA A 206 3.92 47.51 18.61
CA ALA A 206 4.70 48.74 18.68
C ALA A 206 4.04 49.89 17.93
N THR A 207 3.44 49.63 16.77
CA THR A 207 2.75 50.67 15.95
C THR A 207 1.33 50.98 16.41
N GLY A 208 0.62 49.96 16.98
CA GLY A 208 -0.79 50.05 17.33
C GLY A 208 -1.72 50.25 16.10
N LEU A 209 -1.21 50.06 14.88
CA LEU A 209 -1.97 50.25 13.65
C LEU A 209 -2.80 48.98 13.31
N PRO A 210 -4.08 49.17 12.95
CA PRO A 210 -4.95 48.05 12.53
C PRO A 210 -4.41 47.28 11.31
N GLU A 211 -3.72 47.98 10.39
CA GLU A 211 -3.12 47.35 9.19
C GLU A 211 -1.99 46.37 9.54
N ASP A 212 -1.19 46.69 10.54
CA ASP A 212 -0.08 45.80 10.98
C ASP A 212 -0.63 44.60 11.77
N ALA A 213 -1.68 44.80 12.58
CA ALA A 213 -2.39 43.71 13.21
C ALA A 213 -3.03 42.75 12.18
N GLN A 214 -3.59 43.30 11.10
CA GLN A 214 -4.14 42.50 10.00
C GLN A 214 -3.07 41.67 9.30
N LYS A 215 -1.89 42.26 8.99
CA LYS A 215 -0.77 41.52 8.38
C LYS A 215 -0.32 40.32 9.27
N ALA A 216 -0.21 40.55 10.58
CA ALA A 216 0.16 39.47 11.51
C ALA A 216 -0.89 38.36 11.53
N ASN A 217 -2.19 38.71 11.54
CA ASN A 217 -3.28 37.72 11.51
C ASN A 217 -3.34 36.97 10.16
N ASP A 218 -3.12 37.67 9.04
CA ASP A 218 -3.07 37.02 7.72
C ASP A 218 -1.92 36.03 7.62
N TYR A 219 -0.76 36.37 8.18
CA TYR A 219 0.39 35.46 8.23
C TYR A 219 0.15 34.26 9.16
N ALA A 220 -0.47 34.47 10.31
CA ALA A 220 -0.89 33.40 11.19
C ALA A 220 -1.86 32.43 10.46
N ALA A 221 -2.82 32.97 9.71
CA ALA A 221 -3.73 32.14 8.91
C ALA A 221 -3.03 31.35 7.79
N MET A 222 -1.90 31.87 7.25
CA MET A 222 -1.05 31.10 6.30
C MET A 222 -0.35 29.93 7.01
N CYS A 223 0.22 30.17 8.20
CA CYS A 223 0.81 29.13 9.02
C CYS A 223 -0.21 28.02 9.35
N ASP A 224 -1.42 28.38 9.75
CA ASP A 224 -2.47 27.42 10.11
C ASP A 224 -2.96 26.59 8.90
N ARG A 225 -3.01 27.20 7.71
CA ARG A 225 -3.31 26.45 6.46
C ARG A 225 -2.22 25.44 6.14
N PHE A 226 -0.96 25.82 6.32
CA PHE A 226 0.15 24.90 6.09
C PHE A 226 0.18 23.78 7.13
N GLU A 227 -0.11 24.06 8.40
CA GLU A 227 -0.26 23.06 9.44
C GLU A 227 -1.33 22.02 9.10
N LYS A 228 -2.51 22.46 8.63
CA LYS A 228 -3.55 21.54 8.14
C LYS A 228 -3.05 20.66 6.99
N LYS A 229 -2.28 21.24 6.06
CA LYS A 229 -1.68 20.45 4.97
C LYS A 229 -0.68 19.42 5.49
N LEU A 230 0.12 19.75 6.50
CA LEU A 230 1.02 18.78 7.15
C LEU A 230 0.23 17.66 7.85
N PHE A 231 -0.90 18.01 8.48
CA PHE A 231 -1.79 17.02 9.07
C PHE A 231 -2.32 16.04 8.03
N ASP A 232 -2.77 16.50 6.86
CA ASP A 232 -3.19 15.65 5.75
C ASP A 232 -2.07 14.68 5.29
N LEU A 233 -0.82 15.17 5.24
CA LEU A 233 0.33 14.32 4.93
C LEU A 233 0.58 13.25 6.01
N LYS A 234 0.42 13.61 7.30
CA LYS A 234 0.51 12.66 8.43
C LYS A 234 -0.55 11.56 8.33
N LEU A 235 -1.79 11.90 7.96
CA LEU A 235 -2.86 10.92 7.73
C LEU A 235 -2.52 9.98 6.58
N THR A 236 -2.04 10.53 5.46
CA THR A 236 -1.62 9.71 4.32
C THR A 236 -0.45 8.78 4.68
N ARG A 237 0.51 9.25 5.48
CA ARG A 237 1.60 8.42 6.00
C ARG A 237 1.07 7.26 6.86
N GLN A 238 0.02 7.49 7.65
CA GLN A 238 -0.61 6.44 8.47
C GLN A 238 -1.20 5.32 7.61
N ILE A 239 -1.77 5.64 6.43
CA ILE A 239 -2.23 4.64 5.46
C ILE A 239 -1.06 3.75 5.02
N SER A 240 0.09 4.33 4.68
CA SER A 240 1.29 3.58 4.30
C SER A 240 1.75 2.60 5.40
N ILE A 241 1.70 3.02 6.68
CA ILE A 241 2.02 2.13 7.81
C ILE A 241 1.09 0.93 7.87
N GLN A 242 -0.21 1.14 7.65
CA GLN A 242 -1.21 0.07 7.69
C GLN A 242 -1.11 -0.88 6.51
N MET A 243 -0.65 -0.42 5.36
CA MET A 243 -0.52 -1.23 4.15
C MET A 243 0.61 -2.25 4.21
N GLY A 244 1.73 -1.93 4.90
CA GLY A 244 2.88 -2.83 4.99
C GLY A 244 2.52 -4.24 5.49
N PRO A 245 1.87 -4.40 6.67
CA PRO A 245 1.39 -5.71 7.13
C PRO A 245 0.37 -6.36 6.19
N GLN A 246 -0.51 -5.59 5.56
CA GLN A 246 -1.51 -6.12 4.63
C GLN A 246 -0.87 -6.76 3.39
N ILE A 247 0.17 -6.13 2.82
CA ILE A 247 0.92 -6.69 1.69
C ILE A 247 1.57 -8.03 2.07
N ARG A 248 2.04 -8.18 3.30
CA ARG A 248 2.67 -9.42 3.77
C ARG A 248 1.71 -10.54 4.14
N MET A 249 0.42 -10.23 4.33
CA MET A 249 -0.61 -11.23 4.64
C MET A 249 -1.24 -11.86 3.39
N ILE A 250 -0.94 -11.36 2.20
CA ILE A 250 -1.38 -11.90 0.91
C ILE A 250 -0.48 -13.05 0.48
#